data_716d2ea71c14c4459e3a9a0e80961ffc
#
_entry.id   716d2ea71c14c4459e3a9a0e80961ffc
#
_cell.length_a   1.000
_cell.length_b   1.000
_cell.length_c   1.000
_cell.angle_alpha   90.00
_cell.angle_beta   90.00
_cell.angle_gamma   90.00
#
_symmetry.space_group_name_H-M   'P 1'
#
loop_
_entity.id
_entity.type
_entity.pdbx_description
1 polymer ?
#
loop_
_entity_poly.entity_id
_entity_poly.type
_entity_poly.pdbx_seq_one_letter_code
_entity_poly.pdbx_strand_id
1 'polypeptide(L)'
;MKIVIIIHPILFELPADLSSSLEQHLSKEFDALVKTAVPINDMPPLNLFDKNRKQWKSSEILLWLLGRNKPDRGTKLIAICDFDAYSNGLNFIFGQADADGRVSAIYLPRLRQEFYGLKTDNSLFYKRIIRDST
;
A
#
# COMPACT_ATOMS: atom_id res chain seq x y z
N MET A 1 -22.08 -5.49 -11.39
CA MET A 1 -21.14 -6.41 -10.71
C MET A 1 -20.35 -5.64 -9.68
N LYS A 2 -20.31 -6.13 -8.43
CA LYS A 2 -19.55 -5.47 -7.38
C LYS A 2 -18.06 -5.69 -7.55
N ILE A 3 -17.29 -4.63 -7.38
CA ILE A 3 -15.83 -4.71 -7.36
C ILE A 3 -15.41 -5.34 -6.04
N VAL A 4 -14.37 -6.16 -6.08
CA VAL A 4 -13.72 -6.70 -4.89
C VAL A 4 -12.39 -5.97 -4.70
N ILE A 5 -12.17 -5.47 -3.50
CA ILE A 5 -10.89 -4.85 -3.12
C ILE A 5 -10.22 -5.75 -2.08
N ILE A 6 -8.98 -6.12 -2.35
CA ILE A 6 -8.18 -6.90 -1.42
C ILE A 6 -7.06 -6.00 -0.88
N ILE A 7 -7.05 -5.81 0.43
CA ILE A 7 -6.00 -5.08 1.13
C ILE A 7 -4.90 -6.10 1.47
N HIS A 8 -3.70 -5.86 0.97
CA HIS A 8 -2.57 -6.77 1.14
C HIS A 8 -1.46 -6.09 1.92
N PRO A 9 -1.35 -6.31 3.24
CA PRO A 9 -0.20 -5.80 4.00
C PRO A 9 1.07 -6.51 3.58
N ILE A 10 2.17 -5.77 3.44
CA ILE A 10 3.48 -6.31 3.07
C ILE A 10 4.49 -5.87 4.11
N LEU A 11 5.12 -6.82 4.79
CA LEU A 11 6.06 -6.58 5.89
C LEU A 11 5.46 -5.70 6.99
N PHE A 12 4.14 -5.76 7.14
CA PHE A 12 3.39 -4.94 8.08
C PHE A 12 2.17 -5.72 8.53
N GLU A 13 1.93 -5.77 9.84
CA GLU A 13 0.71 -6.34 10.40
C GLU A 13 -0.28 -5.21 10.63
N LEU A 14 -1.38 -5.25 9.89
CA LEU A 14 -2.40 -4.21 9.94
C LEU A 14 -3.18 -4.34 11.25
N PRO A 15 -3.15 -3.33 12.16
CA PRO A 15 -3.94 -3.40 13.39
C PRO A 15 -5.43 -3.60 13.09
N ALA A 16 -6.12 -4.37 13.93
CA ALA A 16 -7.51 -4.75 13.69
C ALA A 16 -8.44 -3.54 13.56
N ASP A 17 -8.23 -2.51 14.37
CA ASP A 17 -9.03 -1.28 14.31
C ASP A 17 -8.79 -0.50 13.02
N LEU A 18 -7.55 -0.42 12.56
CA LEU A 18 -7.21 0.20 11.29
C LEU A 18 -7.79 -0.59 10.12
N SER A 19 -7.63 -1.92 10.15
CA SER A 19 -8.19 -2.80 9.13
C SER A 19 -9.69 -2.60 8.98
N SER A 20 -10.40 -2.60 10.10
CA SER A 20 -11.86 -2.41 10.11
C SER A 20 -12.25 -1.04 9.56
N SER A 21 -11.59 0.03 9.99
CA SER A 21 -11.85 1.39 9.51
C SER A 21 -11.57 1.53 8.02
N LEU A 22 -10.47 0.96 7.55
CA LEU A 22 -10.08 1.01 6.15
C LEU A 22 -11.06 0.23 5.27
N GLU A 23 -11.46 -0.96 5.70
CA GLU A 23 -12.45 -1.78 4.99
C GLU A 23 -13.78 -1.05 4.86
N GLN A 24 -14.26 -0.44 5.94
CA GLN A 24 -15.52 0.31 5.93
C GLN A 24 -15.44 1.52 5.00
N HIS A 25 -14.35 2.27 5.08
CA HIS A 25 -14.16 3.46 4.25
C HIS A 25 -14.11 3.11 2.76
N LEU A 26 -13.33 2.13 2.38
CA LEU A 26 -13.20 1.71 0.99
C LEU A 26 -14.48 1.08 0.46
N SER A 27 -15.17 0.30 1.28
CA SER A 27 -16.45 -0.31 0.91
C SER A 27 -17.50 0.75 0.58
N LYS A 28 -17.56 1.79 1.38
CA LYS A 28 -18.51 2.90 1.19
C LYS A 28 -18.12 3.75 -0.01
N GLU A 29 -16.84 4.10 -0.14
CA GLU A 29 -16.35 5.01 -1.16
C GLU A 29 -16.45 4.41 -2.57
N PHE A 30 -16.20 3.11 -2.71
CA PHE A 30 -16.14 2.43 -4.01
C PHE A 30 -17.30 1.47 -4.25
N ASP A 31 -18.25 1.36 -3.33
CA ASP A 31 -19.33 0.38 -3.39
C ASP A 31 -18.78 -1.02 -3.69
N ALA A 32 -17.82 -1.46 -2.90
CA ALA A 32 -17.06 -2.68 -3.13
C ALA A 32 -17.12 -3.62 -1.94
N LEU A 33 -16.90 -4.90 -2.18
CA LEU A 33 -16.56 -5.86 -1.13
C LEU A 33 -15.08 -5.70 -0.82
N VAL A 34 -14.74 -5.49 0.44
CA VAL A 34 -13.35 -5.26 0.87
C VAL A 34 -12.92 -6.34 1.85
N LYS A 35 -11.76 -6.94 1.59
CA LYS A 35 -11.17 -7.96 2.46
C LYS A 35 -9.72 -7.61 2.71
N THR A 36 -9.25 -7.94 3.92
CA THR A 36 -7.83 -7.83 4.26
C THR A 36 -7.21 -9.23 4.21
N ALA A 37 -6.17 -9.39 3.39
CA ALA A 37 -5.46 -10.65 3.26
C ALA A 37 -4.43 -10.82 4.39
N VAL A 38 -3.96 -12.06 4.55
CA VAL A 38 -2.86 -12.36 5.47
C VAL A 38 -1.61 -11.60 5.00
N PRO A 39 -0.84 -10.99 5.92
CA PRO A 39 0.35 -10.23 5.54
C PRO A 39 1.35 -11.06 4.74
N ILE A 40 1.95 -10.44 3.73
CA ILE A 40 3.07 -11.01 3.00
C ILE A 40 4.34 -10.70 3.79
N ASN A 41 5.05 -11.73 4.23
CA ASN A 41 6.30 -11.58 4.98
C ASN A 41 7.54 -11.68 4.09
N ASP A 42 7.36 -12.02 2.82
CA ASP A 42 8.45 -12.08 1.86
C ASP A 42 8.86 -10.68 1.41
N MET A 43 10.15 -10.44 1.31
CA MET A 43 10.66 -9.22 0.71
C MET A 43 10.50 -9.26 -0.81
N PRO A 44 10.28 -8.11 -1.45
CA PRO A 44 10.40 -8.03 -2.90
C PRO A 44 11.82 -8.41 -3.36
N PRO A 45 12.01 -8.78 -4.65
CA PRO A 45 13.34 -9.08 -5.16
C PRO A 45 14.33 -7.94 -4.90
N LEU A 46 15.53 -8.28 -4.43
CA LEU A 46 16.53 -7.27 -4.04
C LEU A 46 16.99 -6.38 -5.18
N ASN A 47 16.90 -6.84 -6.43
CA ASN A 47 17.24 -6.01 -7.58
C ASN A 47 16.28 -4.83 -7.80
N LEU A 48 15.14 -4.81 -7.10
CA LEU A 48 14.21 -3.69 -7.12
C LEU A 48 14.55 -2.61 -6.09
N PHE A 49 15.55 -2.87 -5.26
CA PHE A 49 15.96 -1.96 -4.19
C PHE A 49 17.17 -1.16 -4.63
N ASP A 50 17.09 0.17 -4.51
CA ASP A 50 18.20 1.07 -4.76
C ASP A 50 18.98 1.29 -3.46
N LYS A 51 20.17 0.73 -3.37
CA LYS A 51 21.01 0.78 -2.16
C LYS A 51 21.45 2.20 -1.82
N ASN A 52 21.70 3.04 -2.83
CA ASN A 52 22.15 4.41 -2.63
C ASN A 52 21.03 5.28 -2.08
N ARG A 53 19.80 5.07 -2.56
CA ARG A 53 18.62 5.79 -2.12
C ARG A 53 18.01 5.20 -0.86
N LYS A 54 18.29 3.94 -0.56
CA LYS A 54 17.62 3.13 0.48
C LYS A 54 16.12 3.11 0.27
N GLN A 55 15.72 2.96 -0.98
CA GLN A 55 14.32 2.98 -1.40
C GLN A 55 14.06 1.91 -2.44
N TRP A 56 12.82 1.46 -2.52
CA TRP A 56 12.37 0.52 -3.54
C TRP A 56 11.80 1.27 -4.74
N LYS A 57 12.00 0.72 -5.94
CA LYS A 57 11.48 1.30 -7.18
C LYS A 57 10.02 0.92 -7.33
N SER A 58 9.11 1.88 -7.15
CA SER A 58 7.68 1.63 -7.04
C SER A 58 7.06 0.98 -8.28
N SER A 59 7.41 1.43 -9.48
CA SER A 59 6.87 0.84 -10.71
C SER A 59 7.19 -0.66 -10.81
N GLU A 60 8.37 -1.06 -10.36
CA GLU A 60 8.77 -2.47 -10.32
C GLU A 60 8.05 -3.24 -9.22
N ILE A 61 7.78 -2.58 -8.08
CA ILE A 61 6.99 -3.17 -7.00
C ILE A 61 5.59 -3.50 -7.49
N LEU A 62 4.95 -2.59 -8.23
CA LEU A 62 3.63 -2.84 -8.79
C LEU A 62 3.63 -4.04 -9.74
N LEU A 63 4.64 -4.16 -10.59
CA LEU A 63 4.76 -5.31 -11.48
C LEU A 63 4.96 -6.61 -10.72
N TRP A 64 5.78 -6.59 -9.68
CA TRP A 64 5.98 -7.75 -8.81
C TRP A 64 4.67 -8.19 -8.14
N LEU A 65 3.89 -7.23 -7.65
CA LEU A 65 2.59 -7.51 -7.03
C LEU A 65 1.59 -8.09 -8.03
N LEU A 66 1.54 -7.56 -9.25
CA LEU A 66 0.69 -8.08 -10.30
C LEU A 66 1.05 -9.52 -10.65
N GLY A 67 2.34 -9.81 -10.81
CA GLY A 67 2.81 -11.15 -11.14
C GLY A 67 2.56 -12.16 -10.02
N ARG A 68 2.70 -11.73 -8.77
CA ARG A 68 2.51 -12.58 -7.60
C ARG A 68 1.04 -12.91 -7.36
N ASN A 69 0.15 -11.93 -7.50
CA ASN A 69 -1.25 -12.08 -7.10
C ASN A 69 -2.20 -12.34 -8.26
N LYS A 70 -1.84 -11.94 -9.47
CA LYS A 70 -2.65 -12.13 -10.69
C LYS A 70 -4.13 -11.84 -10.45
N PRO A 71 -4.48 -10.60 -10.06
CA PRO A 71 -5.86 -10.28 -9.73
C PRO A 71 -6.80 -10.45 -10.92
N ASP A 72 -7.98 -11.01 -10.67
CA ASP A 72 -9.01 -11.20 -11.67
C ASP A 72 -9.61 -9.85 -12.09
N ARG A 73 -10.30 -9.87 -13.24
CA ARG A 73 -11.09 -8.72 -13.67
C ARG A 73 -12.15 -8.41 -12.59
N GLY A 74 -12.25 -7.14 -12.20
CA GLY A 74 -13.15 -6.72 -11.12
C GLY A 74 -12.55 -6.82 -9.74
N THR A 75 -11.30 -7.29 -9.61
CA THR A 75 -10.57 -7.30 -8.36
C THR A 75 -9.50 -6.22 -8.39
N LYS A 76 -9.47 -5.39 -7.34
CA LYS A 76 -8.40 -4.40 -7.10
C LYS A 76 -7.58 -4.82 -5.91
N LEU A 77 -6.27 -4.68 -6.04
CA LEU A 77 -5.32 -4.98 -4.98
C LEU A 77 -4.74 -3.68 -4.45
N ILE A 78 -4.84 -3.46 -3.14
CA ILE A 78 -4.19 -2.34 -2.48
C ILE A 78 -3.13 -2.90 -1.53
N ALA A 79 -1.87 -2.70 -1.86
CA ALA A 79 -0.76 -3.14 -1.03
C ALA A 79 -0.40 -2.05 -0.03
N ILE A 80 -0.28 -2.42 1.24
CA ILE A 80 0.16 -1.53 2.31
C ILE A 80 1.58 -1.97 2.67
N CYS A 81 2.57 -1.20 2.25
CA CYS A 81 3.98 -1.58 2.29
C CYS A 81 4.73 -0.81 3.36
N ASP A 82 5.38 -1.53 4.27
CA ASP A 82 6.19 -0.88 5.30
C ASP A 82 7.64 -0.72 4.85
N PHE A 83 7.80 -0.04 3.74
CA PHE A 83 9.11 0.38 3.22
C PHE A 83 8.94 1.63 2.37
N ASP A 84 10.04 2.37 2.18
CA ASP A 84 10.05 3.61 1.41
C ASP A 84 10.28 3.33 -0.08
N ALA A 85 9.68 4.16 -0.93
CA ALA A 85 9.75 3.96 -2.38
C ALA A 85 9.87 5.29 -3.12
N TYR A 86 10.33 5.19 -4.36
CA TYR A 86 10.44 6.33 -5.25
C TYR A 86 9.89 5.98 -6.64
N SER A 87 9.65 7.00 -7.44
CA SER A 87 9.30 6.88 -8.85
C SER A 87 10.20 7.81 -9.66
N ASN A 88 10.30 7.57 -10.96
CA ASN A 88 11.15 8.35 -11.83
C ASN A 88 10.86 9.85 -11.72
N GLY A 89 11.92 10.64 -11.50
CA GLY A 89 11.82 12.10 -11.38
C GLY A 89 11.39 12.60 -10.02
N LEU A 90 11.09 11.73 -9.06
CA LEU A 90 10.66 12.10 -7.71
C LEU A 90 11.61 11.51 -6.68
N ASN A 91 11.82 12.25 -5.57
CA ASN A 91 12.68 11.78 -4.49
C ASN A 91 12.03 10.69 -3.66
N PHE A 92 10.70 10.70 -3.57
CA PHE A 92 9.89 9.68 -2.89
C PHE A 92 8.46 9.78 -3.37
N ILE A 93 7.64 8.78 -3.03
CA ILE A 93 6.19 8.82 -3.23
C ILE A 93 5.50 8.21 -2.01
N PHE A 94 4.27 8.64 -1.75
CA PHE A 94 3.42 8.05 -0.71
C PHE A 94 2.65 6.85 -1.23
N GLY A 95 2.39 6.79 -2.51
CA GLY A 95 1.69 5.69 -3.14
C GLY A 95 1.69 5.82 -4.66
N GLN A 96 1.34 4.74 -5.33
CA GLN A 96 1.25 4.68 -6.78
C GLN A 96 0.25 3.61 -7.18
N ALA A 97 -0.46 3.85 -8.28
CA ALA A 97 -1.34 2.86 -8.90
C ALA A 97 -0.85 2.57 -10.32
N ASP A 98 -1.12 1.35 -10.80
CA ASP A 98 -0.84 1.04 -12.20
C ASP A 98 -1.86 1.72 -13.12
N ALA A 99 -1.54 1.76 -14.42
CA ALA A 99 -2.37 2.47 -15.40
C ALA A 99 -3.80 1.92 -15.49
N ASP A 100 -3.97 0.63 -15.25
CA ASP A 100 -5.29 -0.02 -15.31
C ASP A 100 -6.05 0.05 -13.99
N GLY A 101 -5.42 0.56 -12.93
CA GLY A 101 -6.05 0.66 -11.61
C GLY A 101 -6.28 -0.69 -10.92
N ARG A 102 -5.60 -1.75 -11.35
CA ARG A 102 -5.76 -3.09 -10.76
C ARG A 102 -4.93 -3.27 -9.51
N VAL A 103 -3.79 -2.61 -9.42
CA VAL A 103 -2.88 -2.66 -8.28
C VAL A 103 -2.50 -1.25 -7.89
N SER A 104 -2.51 -0.97 -6.61
CA SER A 104 -1.92 0.23 -6.04
C SER A 104 -1.10 -0.15 -4.81
N ALA A 105 -0.14 0.69 -4.46
CA ALA A 105 0.70 0.50 -3.29
C ALA A 105 0.76 1.79 -2.49
N ILE A 106 0.70 1.65 -1.17
CA ILE A 106 0.86 2.73 -0.20
C ILE A 106 2.13 2.45 0.58
N TYR A 107 3.00 3.44 0.72
CA TYR A 107 4.29 3.31 1.39
C TYR A 107 4.25 4.04 2.73
N LEU A 108 4.41 3.30 3.83
CA LEU A 108 4.10 3.77 5.16
C LEU A 108 5.12 4.70 5.81
N PRO A 109 6.45 4.51 5.64
CA PRO A 109 7.42 5.25 6.49
C PRO A 109 7.20 6.76 6.55
N ARG A 110 6.95 7.40 5.40
CA ARG A 110 6.81 8.86 5.36
C ARG A 110 5.43 9.36 5.80
N LEU A 111 4.50 8.45 6.07
CA LEU A 111 3.20 8.80 6.66
C LEU A 111 3.27 8.90 8.18
N ARG A 112 4.34 8.42 8.80
CA ARG A 112 4.54 8.46 10.24
C ARG A 112 5.17 9.77 10.67
N GLN A 113 4.69 10.32 11.78
CA GLN A 113 5.26 11.53 12.38
C GLN A 113 6.73 11.31 12.80
N GLU A 114 7.07 10.13 13.30
CA GLU A 114 8.41 9.76 13.74
C GLU A 114 9.46 9.88 12.63
N PHE A 115 9.05 9.67 11.37
CA PHE A 115 9.95 9.81 10.24
C PHE A 115 10.56 11.21 10.15
N TYR A 116 9.81 12.22 10.62
CA TYR A 116 10.23 13.63 10.60
C TYR A 116 10.77 14.08 11.96
N GLY A 117 11.04 13.16 12.88
CA GLY A 117 11.52 13.47 14.22
C GLY A 117 10.44 14.03 15.15
N LEU A 118 9.17 13.87 14.79
CA LEU A 118 8.06 14.36 15.59
C LEU A 118 7.50 13.24 16.48
N LYS A 119 6.67 13.63 17.45
CA LYS A 119 6.05 12.67 18.37
C LYS A 119 5.10 11.74 17.61
N THR A 120 5.09 10.48 18.00
CA THR A 120 4.18 9.46 17.44
C THR A 120 2.72 9.90 17.59
N ASP A 121 1.98 9.80 16.48
CA ASP A 121 0.55 10.09 16.44
C ASP A 121 -0.14 9.03 15.58
N ASN A 122 -0.63 7.97 16.22
CA ASN A 122 -1.26 6.85 15.51
C ASN A 122 -2.57 7.25 14.83
N SER A 123 -3.34 8.16 15.42
CA SER A 123 -4.58 8.64 14.82
C SER A 123 -4.31 9.34 13.49
N LEU A 124 -3.30 10.21 13.45
CA LEU A 124 -2.90 10.91 12.23
C LEU A 124 -2.33 9.95 11.19
N PHE A 125 -1.52 8.99 11.63
CA PHE A 125 -0.96 7.94 10.76
C PHE A 125 -2.09 7.14 10.09
N TYR A 126 -3.09 6.71 10.85
CA TYR A 126 -4.22 5.96 10.32
C TYR A 126 -5.03 6.79 9.31
N LYS A 127 -5.27 8.07 9.61
CA LYS A 127 -5.95 8.98 8.68
C LYS A 127 -5.22 9.11 7.36
N ARG A 128 -3.88 9.20 7.41
CA ARG A 128 -3.05 9.30 6.21
C ARG A 128 -3.09 8.02 5.38
N ILE A 129 -3.08 6.85 6.00
CA ILE A 129 -3.22 5.58 5.30
C ILE A 129 -4.57 5.52 4.59
N ILE A 130 -5.65 5.86 5.26
CA ILE A 130 -6.99 5.83 4.69
C ILE A 130 -7.09 6.81 3.52
N ARG A 131 -6.58 8.03 3.69
CA ARG A 131 -6.55 9.05 2.64
C ARG A 131 -5.85 8.54 1.38
N ASP A 132 -4.66 7.97 1.54
CA ASP A 132 -3.82 7.57 0.40
C ASP A 132 -4.27 6.24 -0.22
N SER A 133 -5.06 5.45 0.50
CA SER A 133 -5.69 4.23 -0.02
C SER A 133 -6.96 4.54 -0.83
N THR A 134 -7.47 5.74 -0.73
CA THR A 134 -8.64 6.19 -1.48
C THR A 134 -8.21 6.87 -2.78
#